data_e08883ebd57632698ed17aecfbba8464
#
_entry.id   e08883ebd57632698ed17aecfbba8464
#
_cell.length_a   1.000
_cell.length_b   1.000
_cell.length_c   1.000
_cell.angle_alpha   90.00
_cell.angle_beta   90.00
_cell.angle_gamma   90.00
#
_symmetry.space_group_name_H-M   'P 1'
#
loop_
_entity.id
_entity.type
_entity.pdbx_description
1 polymer ?
#
loop_
_entity_poly.entity_id
_entity_poly.type
_entity_poly.pdbx_seq_one_letter_code
_entity_poly.pdbx_strand_id
1 'polypeptide(L)'
;MSSLKTALEHGLTEEEYNKITGALGREPNLTEIGILGAMWSEHCSYKSSRIYLRKLPTTGERVIQGPGENAGVVDIGDGLSVVFKMESHNHPSYIEPHQGAATGVGGILRDVFTMGARPVAAMNALRFGAPDHPKTKHLVAGVXXXXDGRKAHCDTRLA
;
A
#
# COMPACT_ATOMS: atom_id res chain seq x y z
N MET A 1 19.98 21.30 16.48
CA MET A 1 19.12 20.29 17.13
C MET A 1 19.93 19.01 17.23
N SER A 2 19.67 18.18 18.26
CA SER A 2 20.41 16.92 18.34
C SER A 2 19.93 15.95 17.27
N SER A 3 20.84 15.15 16.80
CA SER A 3 20.58 14.13 15.77
C SER A 3 19.46 13.18 16.22
N LEU A 4 19.41 12.81 17.50
CA LEU A 4 18.34 11.98 18.07
C LEU A 4 16.96 12.66 17.95
N LYS A 5 16.86 13.95 18.29
CA LYS A 5 15.59 14.67 18.20
C LYS A 5 15.07 14.65 16.76
N THR A 6 15.94 14.93 15.81
CA THR A 6 15.60 14.89 14.38
C THR A 6 15.12 13.49 13.96
N ALA A 7 15.80 12.45 14.45
CA ALA A 7 15.40 11.06 14.14
C ALA A 7 14.00 10.75 14.67
N LEU A 8 13.67 11.17 15.88
CA LEU A 8 12.33 10.97 16.44
C LEU A 8 11.26 11.72 15.61
N GLU A 9 11.58 12.94 15.15
CA GLU A 9 10.68 13.72 14.30
C GLU A 9 10.45 13.03 12.92
N HIS A 10 11.42 12.20 12.49
CA HIS A 10 11.32 11.43 11.24
C HIS A 10 10.74 10.03 11.47
N GLY A 11 10.17 9.77 12.65
CA GLY A 11 9.45 8.53 12.92
C GLY A 11 10.32 7.35 13.35
N LEU A 12 11.60 7.57 13.59
CA LEU A 12 12.46 6.55 14.15
C LEU A 12 12.28 6.52 15.68
N THR A 13 12.40 5.35 16.27
CA THR A 13 12.44 5.20 17.72
C THR A 13 13.87 5.43 18.21
N GLU A 14 14.03 5.67 19.52
CA GLU A 14 15.34 5.80 20.13
C GLU A 14 16.17 4.50 19.94
N GLU A 15 15.50 3.35 20.05
CA GLU A 15 16.17 2.06 19.82
C GLU A 15 16.70 1.94 18.40
N GLU A 16 15.90 2.37 17.41
CA GLU A 16 16.32 2.35 16.00
C GLU A 16 17.47 3.32 15.75
N TYR A 17 17.39 4.51 16.34
CA TYR A 17 18.48 5.48 16.27
C TYR A 17 19.79 4.90 16.82
N ASN A 18 19.72 4.23 17.96
CA ASN A 18 20.90 3.61 18.57
C ASN A 18 21.50 2.51 17.70
N LYS A 19 20.64 1.73 17.01
CA LYS A 19 21.10 0.73 16.03
C LYS A 19 21.80 1.40 14.85
N ILE A 20 21.25 2.53 14.38
CA ILE A 20 21.84 3.29 13.26
C ILE A 20 23.24 3.81 13.65
N THR A 21 23.32 4.48 14.82
CA THR A 21 24.60 5.01 15.28
C THR A 21 25.64 3.91 15.49
N GLY A 22 25.21 2.78 16.03
CA GLY A 22 26.09 1.62 16.20
C GLY A 22 26.61 1.08 14.88
N ALA A 23 25.72 0.97 13.88
CA ALA A 23 26.11 0.46 12.56
C ALA A 23 27.01 1.42 11.78
N LEU A 24 26.75 2.74 11.93
CA LEU A 24 27.58 3.76 11.25
C LEU A 24 28.88 4.06 11.97
N GLY A 25 28.97 3.77 13.26
CA GLY A 25 30.10 4.17 14.11
C GLY A 25 30.17 5.67 14.36
N ARG A 26 29.09 6.40 14.04
CA ARG A 26 28.98 7.86 14.23
C ARG A 26 27.51 8.27 14.20
N GLU A 27 27.23 9.51 14.53
CA GLU A 27 25.88 10.05 14.41
C GLU A 27 25.50 10.16 12.92
N PRO A 28 24.26 9.79 12.56
CA PRO A 28 23.77 9.97 11.19
C PRO A 28 23.52 11.46 10.88
N ASN A 29 23.74 11.84 9.64
CA ASN A 29 23.40 13.17 9.15
C ASN A 29 21.91 13.21 8.77
N LEU A 30 21.39 14.40 8.44
CA LEU A 30 19.97 14.62 8.14
C LEU A 30 19.48 13.74 6.99
N THR A 31 20.26 13.62 5.93
CA THR A 31 19.89 12.79 4.78
C THR A 31 19.78 11.31 5.16
N GLU A 32 20.76 10.84 5.93
CA GLU A 32 20.73 9.45 6.43
C GLU A 32 19.53 9.19 7.34
N ILE A 33 19.21 10.14 8.23
CA ILE A 33 18.01 10.04 9.07
C ILE A 33 16.76 9.93 8.20
N GLY A 34 16.63 10.77 7.17
CA GLY A 34 15.49 10.75 6.27
C GLY A 34 15.36 9.41 5.52
N ILE A 35 16.46 8.92 4.95
CA ILE A 35 16.48 7.64 4.23
C ILE A 35 16.12 6.49 5.17
N LEU A 36 16.79 6.42 6.32
CA LEU A 36 16.58 5.30 7.26
C LEU A 36 15.21 5.37 7.92
N GLY A 37 14.70 6.58 8.18
CA GLY A 37 13.33 6.76 8.68
C GLY A 37 12.30 6.24 7.67
N ALA A 38 12.48 6.54 6.39
CA ALA A 38 11.60 6.01 5.34
C ALA A 38 11.72 4.49 5.23
N MET A 39 12.93 3.95 5.21
CA MET A 39 13.17 2.50 5.11
C MET A 39 12.63 1.73 6.32
N TRP A 40 12.72 2.32 7.51
CA TRP A 40 12.24 1.71 8.76
C TRP A 40 10.78 2.03 9.05
N SER A 41 10.09 2.76 8.17
CA SER A 41 8.66 3.02 8.35
C SER A 41 7.87 1.71 8.25
N GLU A 42 6.70 1.67 8.85
CA GLU A 42 5.81 0.50 8.76
C GLU A 42 5.49 0.15 7.30
N HIS A 43 5.38 1.18 6.45
CA HIS A 43 5.03 1.02 5.05
C HIS A 43 6.09 0.20 4.29
N CYS A 44 7.38 0.43 4.55
CA CYS A 44 8.48 -0.26 3.85
C CYS A 44 8.92 -1.54 4.56
N SER A 45 9.01 -1.50 5.89
CA SER A 45 9.63 -2.58 6.66
C SER A 45 8.64 -3.61 7.21
N TYR A 46 7.36 -3.24 7.32
CA TYR A 46 6.35 -4.06 8.01
C TYR A 46 6.79 -4.40 9.44
N LYS A 47 7.55 -3.51 10.08
CA LYS A 47 8.22 -3.80 11.37
C LYS A 47 7.24 -4.23 12.48
N SER A 48 6.02 -3.68 12.47
CA SER A 48 5.01 -4.03 13.47
C SER A 48 4.03 -5.09 12.97
N SER A 49 3.68 -5.06 11.68
CA SER A 49 2.64 -5.94 11.13
C SER A 49 3.16 -7.31 10.68
N ARG A 50 4.46 -7.45 10.47
CA ARG A 50 5.06 -8.70 9.94
C ARG A 50 4.66 -9.94 10.75
N ILE A 51 4.58 -9.83 12.07
CA ILE A 51 4.21 -10.95 12.95
C ILE A 51 2.77 -11.41 12.71
N TYR A 52 1.90 -10.50 12.27
CA TYR A 52 0.51 -10.83 11.94
C TYR A 52 0.40 -11.33 10.51
N LEU A 53 1.11 -10.68 9.57
CA LEU A 53 1.11 -11.10 8.17
C LEU A 53 1.58 -12.55 8.01
N ARG A 54 2.57 -12.97 8.79
CA ARG A 54 3.09 -14.35 8.76
C ARG A 54 2.07 -15.40 9.20
N LYS A 55 0.98 -14.97 9.85
CA LYS A 55 -0.09 -15.90 10.28
C LYS A 55 -1.15 -16.11 9.21
N LEU A 56 -1.13 -15.32 8.14
CA LEU A 56 -2.10 -15.45 7.06
C LEU A 56 -1.79 -16.73 6.26
N PRO A 57 -2.81 -17.48 5.85
CA PRO A 57 -2.58 -18.68 5.04
C PRO A 57 -2.11 -18.27 3.64
N THR A 58 -0.86 -18.58 3.33
CA THR A 58 -0.23 -18.21 2.05
C THR A 58 0.15 -19.45 1.24
N THR A 59 -0.14 -20.64 1.74
CA THR A 59 0.13 -21.89 1.06
C THR A 59 -1.11 -22.80 1.14
N GLY A 60 -1.22 -23.72 0.21
CA GLY A 60 -2.33 -24.65 0.17
C GLY A 60 -2.44 -25.29 -1.21
N GLU A 61 -3.25 -26.34 -1.31
CA GLU A 61 -3.41 -27.12 -2.53
C GLU A 61 -3.81 -26.25 -3.73
N ARG A 62 -4.60 -25.20 -3.50
CA ARG A 62 -5.09 -24.34 -4.56
C ARG A 62 -4.26 -23.09 -4.79
N VAL A 63 -3.19 -22.85 -4.00
CA VAL A 63 -2.34 -21.68 -4.16
C VAL A 63 -1.34 -21.94 -5.26
N ILE A 64 -1.48 -21.22 -6.38
CA ILE A 64 -0.53 -21.28 -7.50
C ILE A 64 0.63 -20.31 -7.26
N GLN A 65 0.30 -19.10 -6.79
CA GLN A 65 1.31 -18.09 -6.50
C GLN A 65 1.01 -17.45 -5.15
N GLY A 66 1.90 -17.65 -4.19
CA GLY A 66 1.87 -16.99 -2.88
C GLY A 66 2.70 -15.71 -2.90
N PRO A 67 3.07 -15.20 -1.71
CA PRO A 67 3.88 -13.96 -1.60
C PRO A 67 5.21 -14.05 -2.35
N GLY A 68 5.62 -12.93 -2.92
CA GLY A 68 6.88 -12.81 -3.66
C GLY A 68 6.70 -12.25 -5.07
N GLU A 69 5.45 -12.20 -5.55
CA GLU A 69 5.12 -11.62 -6.84
C GLU A 69 4.11 -10.48 -6.66
N ASN A 70 3.73 -9.84 -7.76
CA ASN A 70 2.89 -8.65 -7.72
C ASN A 70 1.46 -8.94 -7.27
N ALA A 71 0.96 -10.16 -7.48
CA ALA A 71 -0.40 -10.54 -7.11
C ALA A 71 -0.44 -12.01 -6.71
N GLY A 72 -1.45 -12.39 -5.96
CA GLY A 72 -1.72 -13.77 -5.63
C GLY A 72 -2.46 -14.48 -6.76
N VAL A 73 -2.24 -15.80 -6.90
CA VAL A 73 -2.94 -16.61 -7.89
C VAL A 73 -3.46 -17.87 -7.20
N VAL A 74 -4.76 -18.14 -7.37
CA VAL A 74 -5.38 -19.34 -6.82
C VAL A 74 -6.13 -20.11 -7.91
N ASP A 75 -6.05 -21.42 -7.83
CA ASP A 75 -6.80 -22.33 -8.70
C ASP A 75 -8.26 -22.35 -8.26
N ILE A 76 -9.18 -22.14 -9.21
CA ILE A 76 -10.62 -22.19 -8.94
C ILE A 76 -11.28 -23.41 -9.62
N GLY A 77 -10.49 -24.30 -10.22
CA GLY A 77 -10.99 -25.49 -10.89
C GLY A 77 -11.19 -25.29 -12.39
N ASP A 78 -11.43 -26.38 -13.08
CA ASP A 78 -11.73 -26.40 -14.53
C ASP A 78 -10.63 -25.77 -15.39
N GLY A 79 -9.38 -25.81 -14.89
CA GLY A 79 -8.25 -25.19 -15.62
C GLY A 79 -8.22 -23.68 -15.54
N LEU A 80 -9.01 -23.10 -14.63
CA LEU A 80 -9.09 -21.65 -14.45
C LEU A 80 -8.41 -21.25 -13.16
N SER A 81 -7.87 -20.03 -13.15
CA SER A 81 -7.30 -19.45 -11.93
C SER A 81 -7.69 -17.98 -11.80
N VAL A 82 -7.71 -17.50 -10.57
CA VAL A 82 -7.99 -16.09 -10.26
C VAL A 82 -6.70 -15.42 -9.82
N VAL A 83 -6.37 -14.33 -10.49
CA VAL A 83 -5.30 -13.42 -10.09
C VAL A 83 -5.95 -12.28 -9.31
N PHE A 84 -5.44 -12.00 -8.10
CA PHE A 84 -6.07 -10.97 -7.26
C PHE A 84 -5.01 -10.16 -6.52
N LYS A 85 -5.36 -8.91 -6.27
CA LYS A 85 -4.53 -7.97 -5.53
C LYS A 85 -5.44 -7.14 -4.62
N MET A 86 -4.95 -6.88 -3.42
CA MET A 86 -5.61 -5.97 -2.48
C MET A 86 -4.55 -5.04 -1.89
N GLU A 87 -4.87 -3.77 -1.80
CA GLU A 87 -3.97 -2.83 -1.12
C GLU A 87 -4.75 -1.69 -0.49
N SER A 88 -4.16 -1.06 0.51
CA SER A 88 -4.67 0.15 1.11
C SER A 88 -3.98 1.36 0.48
N HIS A 89 -4.75 2.35 0.07
CA HIS A 89 -4.21 3.59 -0.46
C HIS A 89 -4.66 4.77 0.41
N ASN A 90 -4.64 4.58 1.72
CA ASN A 90 -5.19 5.51 2.71
C ASN A 90 -4.43 6.84 2.76
N HIS A 91 -3.11 6.80 2.94
CA HIS A 91 -2.32 8.03 3.11
C HIS A 91 -2.36 8.94 1.89
N PRO A 92 -2.08 8.45 0.67
CA PRO A 92 -2.17 9.30 -0.52
C PRO A 92 -3.57 9.90 -0.70
N SER A 93 -4.62 9.10 -0.48
CA SER A 93 -6.01 9.55 -0.65
C SER A 93 -6.43 10.56 0.42
N TYR A 94 -5.84 10.51 1.62
CA TYR A 94 -6.12 11.51 2.65
C TYR A 94 -5.51 12.87 2.30
N ILE A 95 -4.38 12.87 1.61
CA ILE A 95 -3.66 14.11 1.25
C ILE A 95 -4.21 14.68 -0.06
N GLU A 96 -4.31 13.85 -1.11
CA GLU A 96 -4.83 14.21 -2.43
C GLU A 96 -5.87 13.18 -2.85
N PRO A 97 -7.13 13.33 -2.46
CA PRO A 97 -8.13 12.26 -2.60
C PRO A 97 -8.31 11.71 -4.00
N HIS A 98 -8.39 12.59 -5.00
CA HIS A 98 -8.58 12.14 -6.39
C HIS A 98 -7.33 11.43 -6.92
N GLN A 99 -6.17 12.06 -6.78
CA GLN A 99 -4.91 11.50 -7.30
C GLN A 99 -4.52 10.24 -6.53
N GLY A 100 -4.74 10.23 -5.21
CA GLY A 100 -4.47 9.05 -4.39
C GLY A 100 -5.32 7.87 -4.79
N ALA A 101 -6.63 8.08 -4.99
CA ALA A 101 -7.53 7.02 -5.42
C ALA A 101 -7.19 6.52 -6.83
N ALA A 102 -6.88 7.45 -7.75
CA ALA A 102 -6.49 7.09 -9.11
C ALA A 102 -5.22 6.24 -9.14
N THR A 103 -4.22 6.62 -8.34
CA THR A 103 -2.97 5.88 -8.23
C THR A 103 -3.19 4.50 -7.62
N GLY A 104 -4.07 4.42 -6.61
CA GLY A 104 -4.42 3.14 -6.00
C GLY A 104 -5.05 2.19 -6.99
N VAL A 105 -6.03 2.65 -7.76
CA VAL A 105 -6.67 1.83 -8.79
C VAL A 105 -5.66 1.42 -9.87
N GLY A 106 -4.87 2.38 -10.35
CA GLY A 106 -3.86 2.10 -11.39
C GLY A 106 -2.82 1.08 -10.94
N GLY A 107 -2.35 1.20 -9.70
CA GLY A 107 -1.37 0.28 -9.13
C GLY A 107 -1.89 -1.15 -9.05
N ILE A 108 -3.12 -1.31 -8.55
CA ILE A 108 -3.75 -2.64 -8.44
C ILE A 108 -3.96 -3.27 -9.83
N LEU A 109 -4.47 -2.48 -10.79
CA LEU A 109 -4.67 -2.99 -12.15
C LEU A 109 -3.34 -3.40 -12.78
N ARG A 110 -2.29 -2.59 -12.59
CA ARG A 110 -0.97 -2.89 -13.11
C ARG A 110 -0.44 -4.23 -12.57
N ASP A 111 -0.61 -4.46 -11.28
CA ASP A 111 -0.14 -5.70 -10.65
C ASP A 111 -0.81 -6.93 -11.27
N VAL A 112 -2.13 -6.85 -11.56
CA VAL A 112 -2.84 -7.95 -12.22
C VAL A 112 -2.33 -8.15 -13.66
N PHE A 113 -2.11 -7.04 -14.38
CA PHE A 113 -1.57 -7.12 -15.75
C PHE A 113 -0.18 -7.74 -15.79
N THR A 114 0.68 -7.42 -14.82
CA THR A 114 2.05 -7.97 -14.79
C THR A 114 2.07 -9.48 -14.55
N MET A 115 0.97 -10.03 -14.01
CA MET A 115 0.81 -11.48 -13.84
C MET A 115 0.22 -12.15 -15.09
N GLY A 116 0.07 -11.42 -16.18
CA GLY A 116 -0.48 -11.94 -17.42
C GLY A 116 -2.00 -12.07 -17.45
N ALA A 117 -2.68 -11.44 -16.49
CA ALA A 117 -4.13 -11.55 -16.38
C ALA A 117 -4.80 -10.22 -16.72
N ARG A 118 -6.05 -10.30 -17.19
CA ARG A 118 -6.86 -9.11 -17.48
C ARG A 118 -7.83 -8.88 -16.31
N PRO A 119 -7.84 -7.67 -15.74
CA PRO A 119 -8.78 -7.37 -14.65
C PRO A 119 -10.24 -7.50 -15.15
N VAL A 120 -11.06 -8.22 -14.37
CA VAL A 120 -12.47 -8.44 -14.69
C VAL A 120 -13.40 -7.84 -13.64
N ALA A 121 -12.87 -7.47 -12.46
CA ALA A 121 -13.65 -6.89 -11.38
C ALA A 121 -12.76 -6.01 -10.51
N ALA A 122 -13.34 -4.95 -9.98
CA ALA A 122 -12.71 -4.10 -8.99
C ALA A 122 -13.67 -3.93 -7.82
N MET A 123 -13.14 -4.06 -6.61
CA MET A 123 -13.94 -3.95 -5.40
C MET A 123 -13.37 -2.86 -4.49
N ASN A 124 -14.23 -2.17 -3.79
CA ASN A 124 -13.83 -1.11 -2.88
C ASN A 124 -14.26 -1.44 -1.45
N ALA A 125 -13.43 -1.06 -0.50
CA ALA A 125 -13.76 -1.12 0.92
C ALA A 125 -13.52 0.26 1.52
N LEU A 126 -14.31 1.24 1.07
CA LEU A 126 -14.12 2.64 1.43
C LEU A 126 -14.57 2.90 2.87
N ARG A 127 -13.76 3.63 3.61
CA ARG A 127 -14.04 4.06 4.98
C ARG A 127 -13.68 5.54 5.10
N PHE A 128 -14.60 6.32 5.62
CA PHE A 128 -14.41 7.76 5.82
C PHE A 128 -14.65 8.08 7.29
N GLY A 129 -14.21 9.25 7.71
CA GLY A 129 -14.45 9.74 9.05
C GLY A 129 -15.90 10.17 9.29
N ALA A 130 -16.17 10.77 10.45
CA ALA A 130 -17.50 11.26 10.80
C ALA A 130 -18.03 12.20 9.71
N PRO A 131 -19.33 12.11 9.38
CA PRO A 131 -19.90 12.92 8.30
C PRO A 131 -19.74 14.43 8.50
N ASP A 132 -19.74 14.88 9.74
CA ASP A 132 -19.62 16.29 10.12
C ASP A 132 -18.18 16.80 10.23
N HIS A 133 -17.21 15.92 10.06
CA HIS A 133 -15.80 16.35 10.09
C HIS A 133 -15.50 17.21 8.85
N PRO A 134 -14.83 18.36 9.01
CA PRO A 134 -14.61 19.32 7.90
C PRO A 134 -14.00 18.73 6.62
N LYS A 135 -13.13 17.74 6.74
CA LYS A 135 -12.48 17.12 5.58
C LYS A 135 -13.32 16.04 4.90
N THR A 136 -14.33 15.48 5.56
CA THR A 136 -15.03 14.29 5.04
C THR A 136 -15.65 14.56 3.67
N LYS A 137 -16.33 15.69 3.51
CA LYS A 137 -16.95 16.05 2.22
C LYS A 137 -15.91 16.09 1.09
N HIS A 138 -14.77 16.70 1.33
CA HIS A 138 -13.68 16.80 0.36
C HIS A 138 -13.10 15.42 0.01
N LEU A 139 -12.87 14.59 1.03
CA LEU A 139 -12.33 13.25 0.84
C LEU A 139 -13.29 12.37 0.04
N VAL A 140 -14.57 12.38 0.40
CA VAL A 140 -15.59 11.60 -0.31
C VAL A 140 -15.67 12.06 -1.78
N ALA A 141 -15.77 13.36 -2.01
CA ALA A 141 -15.88 13.91 -3.37
C ALA A 141 -14.67 13.51 -4.23
N GLY A 142 -13.49 13.60 -3.70
CA GLY A 142 -12.27 13.26 -4.44
C GLY A 142 -12.11 11.77 -4.72
N VAL A 143 -12.33 10.96 -3.70
CA VAL A 143 -12.22 9.49 -3.84
C VAL A 143 -13.32 8.94 -4.72
N UNK A 144 -14.35 9.32 -4.53
CA UNK A 144 -15.46 8.87 -5.26
C UNK A 144 -15.42 9.31 -6.69
N UNK A 145 -14.80 10.27 -6.91
CA UNK A 145 -14.54 10.71 -8.21
C UNK A 145 -13.62 9.85 -8.97
N UNK A 146 -12.88 9.38 -8.31
CA UNK A 146 -12.03 8.40 -8.80
C UNK A 146 -12.70 7.12 -9.08
N UNK A 147 -13.44 6.98 -8.36
CA UNK A 147 -14.28 5.85 -8.53
C UNK A 147 -15.23 6.05 -9.67
N ASP A 148 -15.65 7.19 -9.86
CA ASP A 148 -16.45 7.50 -11.07
C ASP A 148 -15.55 7.59 -12.30
N GLY A 149 -14.33 7.99 -12.14
CA GLY A 149 -13.32 7.95 -13.18
C GLY A 149 -13.09 6.52 -13.71
N ARG A 150 -13.53 5.52 -12.97
CA ARG A 150 -13.56 4.14 -13.44
C ARG A 150 -14.44 3.98 -14.69
N LYS A 151 -15.44 4.83 -14.85
CA LYS A 151 -16.26 4.84 -16.06
C LYS A 151 -15.44 5.16 -17.31
N ALA A 152 -14.46 6.03 -17.16
CA ALA A 152 -13.59 6.40 -18.29
C ALA A 152 -12.60 5.29 -18.68
N HIS A 153 -12.27 4.40 -17.72
CA HIS A 153 -11.29 3.34 -17.96
C HIS A 153 -11.89 1.94 -18.18
N CYS A 154 -13.13 1.74 -17.72
CA CYS A 154 -13.81 0.45 -17.94
C CYS A 154 -14.69 0.45 -19.18
N ASP A 155 -14.87 1.59 -19.84
CA ASP A 155 -15.67 1.67 -21.05
C ASP A 155 -14.86 1.41 -22.32
N THR A 156 -13.62 0.98 -22.20
CA THR A 156 -12.94 0.33 -23.30
C THR A 156 -13.57 -1.05 -23.45
N ARG A 157 -14.60 -1.09 -24.25
CA ARG A 157 -15.19 -2.35 -24.73
C ARG A 157 -14.08 -3.14 -25.38
N LEU A 158 -13.70 -4.18 -24.68
CA LEU A 158 -12.76 -5.11 -25.24
C LEU A 158 -13.58 -6.05 -26.13
N ALA A 159 -13.53 -5.79 -27.42
CA ALA A 159 -14.02 -6.72 -28.43
C ALA A 159 -13.07 -7.93 -28.46
#